data_7214b2ccb6242a09f66d5eebf4a7f739
#
_entry.id   7214b2ccb6242a09f66d5eebf4a7f739
#
_cell.length_a   1.000
_cell.length_b   1.000
_cell.length_c   1.000
_cell.angle_alpha   90.00
_cell.angle_beta   90.00
_cell.angle_gamma   90.00
#
_symmetry.space_group_name_H-M   'P 1'
#
loop_
_entity.id
_entity.type
_entity.pdbx_description
1 polymer ?
#
loop_
_entity_poly.entity_id
_entity_poly.type
_entity_poly.pdbx_seq_one_letter_code
_entity_poly.pdbx_strand_id
1 'polypeptide(L)'
;MNTTLTALETPALLLDAPRLLANIARMKTRMAALGVTLRPHVKTAKCIEVARATDGEGAPPGPITVSTLREADQFADHGWTDITYAVGLTPNKCAHVRRLLDRGVALTVILDSVDAARALSAASADWPTPVAVLIEIDTDGQRAGLPPEAP
;
A
#
# COMPACT_ATOMS: atom_id res chain seq x y z
N MET A 1 -4.30 -23.74 20.79
CA MET A 1 -4.93 -23.50 22.11
C MET A 1 -6.05 -22.48 21.91
N ASN A 2 -7.28 -22.79 22.32
CA ASN A 2 -8.39 -21.81 22.26
C ASN A 2 -8.30 -20.93 23.52
N THR A 3 -7.78 -19.71 23.36
CA THR A 3 -7.76 -18.72 24.43
C THR A 3 -9.16 -18.08 24.53
N THR A 4 -9.78 -18.11 25.70
CA THR A 4 -11.05 -17.42 25.94
C THR A 4 -10.82 -15.92 26.11
N LEU A 5 -11.82 -15.10 25.79
CA LEU A 5 -11.71 -13.63 25.96
C LEU A 5 -11.36 -13.23 27.40
N THR A 6 -11.85 -14.00 28.39
CA THR A 6 -11.58 -13.76 29.80
C THR A 6 -10.15 -14.09 30.23
N ALA A 7 -9.41 -14.83 29.42
CA ALA A 7 -8.00 -15.19 29.67
C ALA A 7 -7.00 -14.26 28.98
N LEU A 8 -7.47 -13.23 28.26
CA LEU A 8 -6.61 -12.28 27.60
C LEU A 8 -6.09 -11.23 28.61
N GLU A 9 -4.80 -11.00 28.58
CA GLU A 9 -4.19 -9.84 29.27
C GLU A 9 -4.55 -8.56 28.52
N THR A 10 -5.03 -7.56 29.26
CA THR A 10 -5.46 -6.27 28.69
C THR A 10 -4.37 -5.21 28.86
N PRO A 11 -4.26 -4.24 27.91
CA PRO A 11 -5.11 -4.04 26.71
C PRO A 11 -4.84 -5.04 25.59
N ALA A 12 -5.90 -5.53 24.94
CA ALA A 12 -5.80 -6.46 23.80
C ALA A 12 -6.60 -5.95 22.61
N LEU A 13 -6.04 -6.09 21.41
CA LEU A 13 -6.74 -5.79 20.15
C LEU A 13 -7.40 -7.08 19.65
N LEU A 14 -8.72 -7.03 19.45
CA LEU A 14 -9.51 -8.17 18.98
C LEU A 14 -9.95 -7.94 17.53
N LEU A 15 -9.89 -9.01 16.74
CA LEU A 15 -10.39 -9.04 15.38
C LEU A 15 -11.63 -9.96 15.32
N ASP A 16 -12.77 -9.39 14.90
CA ASP A 16 -13.98 -10.16 14.59
C ASP A 16 -13.80 -10.80 13.20
N ALA A 17 -13.34 -12.05 13.17
CA ALA A 17 -13.05 -12.75 11.93
C ALA A 17 -14.28 -12.96 11.03
N PRO A 18 -15.46 -13.38 11.52
CA PRO A 18 -16.67 -13.44 10.70
C PRO A 18 -17.03 -12.11 10.03
N ARG A 19 -16.95 -11.00 10.77
CA ARG A 19 -17.22 -9.66 10.25
C ARG A 19 -16.19 -9.23 9.21
N LEU A 20 -14.91 -9.50 9.44
CA LEU A 20 -13.83 -9.24 8.48
C LEU A 20 -14.11 -9.96 7.16
N LEU A 21 -14.37 -11.26 7.20
CA LEU A 21 -14.62 -12.07 6.00
C LEU A 21 -15.88 -11.61 5.24
N ALA A 22 -16.95 -11.27 5.94
CA ALA A 22 -18.14 -10.70 5.31
C ALA A 22 -17.87 -9.36 4.62
N ASN A 23 -17.05 -8.48 5.22
CA ASN A 23 -16.65 -7.21 4.63
C ASN A 23 -15.77 -7.40 3.38
N ILE A 24 -14.82 -8.34 3.44
CA ILE A 24 -13.97 -8.70 2.29
C ILE A 24 -14.85 -9.21 1.14
N ALA A 25 -15.75 -10.17 1.40
CA ALA A 25 -16.62 -10.73 0.39
C ALA A 25 -17.50 -9.66 -0.28
N ARG A 26 -18.10 -8.76 0.51
CA ARG A 26 -18.91 -7.65 0.00
C ARG A 26 -18.10 -6.73 -0.90
N MET A 27 -16.87 -6.36 -0.51
CA MET A 27 -16.01 -5.49 -1.31
C MET A 27 -15.56 -6.18 -2.60
N LYS A 28 -15.13 -7.43 -2.54
CA LYS A 28 -14.74 -8.22 -3.73
C LYS A 28 -15.87 -8.33 -4.73
N THR A 29 -17.09 -8.65 -4.27
CA THR A 29 -18.28 -8.71 -5.13
C THR A 29 -18.56 -7.38 -5.82
N ARG A 30 -18.45 -6.26 -5.07
CA ARG A 30 -18.65 -4.92 -5.65
C ARG A 30 -17.59 -4.59 -6.71
N MET A 31 -16.32 -4.85 -6.43
CA MET A 31 -15.24 -4.57 -7.38
C MET A 31 -15.36 -5.44 -8.63
N ALA A 32 -15.69 -6.72 -8.49
CA ALA A 32 -15.93 -7.61 -9.60
C ALA A 32 -17.09 -7.13 -10.48
N ALA A 33 -18.20 -6.68 -9.89
CA ALA A 33 -19.35 -6.14 -10.63
C ALA A 33 -19.01 -4.84 -11.40
N LEU A 34 -18.02 -4.08 -10.92
CA LEU A 34 -17.53 -2.86 -11.59
C LEU A 34 -16.38 -3.13 -12.58
N GLY A 35 -15.89 -4.37 -12.68
CA GLY A 35 -14.76 -4.73 -13.53
C GLY A 35 -13.43 -4.08 -13.14
N VAL A 36 -13.26 -3.75 -11.85
CA VAL A 36 -12.04 -3.09 -11.33
C VAL A 36 -11.29 -3.96 -10.32
N THR A 37 -9.97 -3.86 -10.31
CA THR A 37 -9.11 -4.57 -9.37
C THR A 37 -9.14 -3.89 -7.99
N LEU A 38 -9.35 -4.70 -6.94
CA LEU A 38 -9.26 -4.21 -5.56
C LEU A 38 -7.79 -4.06 -5.15
N ARG A 39 -7.40 -2.86 -4.75
CA ARG A 39 -6.09 -2.54 -4.14
C ARG A 39 -6.32 -2.02 -2.71
N PRO A 40 -6.33 -2.88 -1.70
CA PRO A 40 -6.58 -2.46 -0.32
C PRO A 40 -5.42 -1.65 0.24
N HIS A 41 -5.73 -0.70 1.11
CA HIS A 41 -4.72 0.02 1.89
C HIS A 41 -4.48 -0.72 3.22
N VAL A 42 -3.28 -1.28 3.40
CA VAL A 42 -2.95 -2.15 4.55
C VAL A 42 -2.57 -1.40 5.83
N LYS A 43 -2.47 -0.07 5.80
CA LYS A 43 -2.08 0.76 6.96
C LYS A 43 -2.94 0.56 8.21
N THR A 44 -4.20 0.17 8.05
CA THR A 44 -5.15 0.03 9.16
C THR A 44 -4.83 -1.19 10.02
N ALA A 45 -4.66 -2.34 9.39
CA ALA A 45 -4.40 -3.59 10.10
C ALA A 45 -2.90 -3.86 10.29
N LYS A 46 -2.07 -3.53 9.31
CA LYS A 46 -0.61 -3.81 9.26
C LYS A 46 -0.29 -5.29 9.56
N CYS A 47 -1.21 -6.17 9.20
CA CYS A 47 -1.21 -7.59 9.54
C CYS A 47 -1.22 -8.42 8.25
N ILE A 48 -0.26 -9.31 8.13
CA ILE A 48 -0.09 -10.17 6.95
C ILE A 48 -1.29 -11.08 6.76
N GLU A 49 -1.81 -11.67 7.85
CA GLU A 49 -2.95 -12.59 7.82
C GLU A 49 -4.22 -11.89 7.33
N VAL A 50 -4.45 -10.64 7.72
CA VAL A 50 -5.59 -9.84 7.25
C VAL A 50 -5.45 -9.54 5.74
N ALA A 51 -4.25 -9.20 5.27
CA ALA A 51 -4.01 -8.99 3.85
C ALA A 51 -4.19 -10.29 3.05
N ARG A 52 -3.67 -11.42 3.54
CA ARG A 52 -3.89 -12.76 2.95
C ARG A 52 -5.38 -13.11 2.84
N ALA A 53 -6.16 -12.83 3.88
CA ALA A 53 -7.61 -13.05 3.84
C ALA A 53 -8.27 -12.25 2.70
N THR A 54 -7.75 -11.05 2.38
CA THR A 54 -8.24 -10.24 1.27
C THR A 54 -7.91 -10.86 -0.07
N ASP A 55 -6.74 -11.46 -0.24
CA ASP A 55 -6.37 -12.14 -1.50
C ASP A 55 -7.22 -13.41 -1.70
N GLY A 56 -7.44 -14.17 -0.67
CA GLY A 56 -8.13 -15.45 -0.64
C GLY A 56 -7.17 -16.61 -0.36
N GLU A 57 -7.72 -17.71 0.13
CA GLU A 57 -6.95 -18.89 0.48
C GLU A 57 -6.24 -19.47 -0.75
N GLY A 58 -4.92 -19.66 -0.66
CA GLY A 58 -4.09 -20.20 -1.74
C GLY A 58 -3.86 -19.25 -2.92
N ALA A 59 -4.45 -18.07 -2.93
CA ALA A 59 -4.21 -17.09 -4.00
C ALA A 59 -2.83 -16.42 -3.84
N PRO A 60 -2.18 -16.02 -4.96
CA PRO A 60 -1.00 -15.17 -4.88
C PRO A 60 -1.35 -13.80 -4.30
N PRO A 61 -0.38 -13.11 -3.68
CA PRO A 61 -0.59 -11.75 -3.21
C PRO A 61 -1.07 -10.80 -4.30
N GLY A 62 -2.19 -10.13 -4.07
CA GLY A 62 -2.73 -9.10 -4.95
C GLY A 62 -2.05 -7.73 -4.73
N PRO A 63 -2.49 -6.68 -5.47
CA PRO A 63 -1.94 -5.34 -5.31
C PRO A 63 -2.35 -4.74 -3.96
N ILE A 64 -1.44 -4.00 -3.32
CA ILE A 64 -1.69 -3.30 -2.06
C ILE A 64 -1.23 -1.85 -2.08
N THR A 65 -1.73 -1.06 -1.14
CA THR A 65 -1.27 0.29 -0.85
C THR A 65 -0.71 0.38 0.57
N VAL A 66 0.41 1.07 0.74
CA VAL A 66 1.09 1.27 2.03
C VAL A 66 1.29 2.75 2.34
N SER A 67 1.49 3.09 3.62
CA SER A 67 1.81 4.46 4.08
C SER A 67 3.28 4.66 4.38
N THR A 68 4.07 3.61 4.51
CA THR A 68 5.51 3.70 4.77
C THR A 68 6.28 2.70 3.92
N LEU A 69 7.53 3.03 3.57
CA LEU A 69 8.41 2.09 2.88
C LEU A 69 8.78 0.90 3.78
N ARG A 70 8.70 1.06 5.11
CA ARG A 70 8.87 -0.05 6.05
C ARG A 70 7.72 -1.06 5.96
N GLU A 71 6.48 -0.58 5.79
CA GLU A 71 5.35 -1.48 5.46
C GLU A 71 5.60 -2.18 4.12
N ALA A 72 6.12 -1.47 3.11
CA ALA A 72 6.45 -2.08 1.83
C ALA A 72 7.49 -3.21 1.99
N ASP A 73 8.56 -3.00 2.78
CA ASP A 73 9.52 -4.08 3.11
C ASP A 73 8.83 -5.27 3.75
N GLN A 74 8.04 -5.04 4.81
CA GLN A 74 7.35 -6.10 5.54
C GLN A 74 6.46 -6.95 4.62
N PHE A 75 5.67 -6.30 3.77
CA PHE A 75 4.80 -7.02 2.84
C PHE A 75 5.59 -7.71 1.72
N ALA A 76 6.66 -7.07 1.20
CA ALA A 76 7.54 -7.68 0.21
C ALA A 76 8.26 -8.93 0.74
N ASP A 77 8.68 -8.95 2.02
CA ASP A 77 9.26 -10.11 2.69
C ASP A 77 8.29 -11.30 2.73
N HIS A 78 6.98 -11.04 2.60
CA HIS A 78 5.94 -12.06 2.58
C HIS A 78 5.34 -12.29 1.18
N GLY A 79 5.98 -11.77 0.11
CA GLY A 79 5.68 -12.09 -1.28
C GLY A 79 4.77 -11.09 -2.00
N TRP A 80 4.38 -9.97 -1.40
CA TRP A 80 3.70 -8.89 -2.14
C TRP A 80 4.71 -8.14 -3.01
N THR A 81 4.43 -8.08 -4.31
CA THR A 81 5.33 -7.43 -5.28
C THR A 81 4.68 -6.23 -5.99
N ASP A 82 3.37 -6.08 -5.98
CA ASP A 82 2.66 -4.91 -6.54
C ASP A 82 2.22 -3.99 -5.40
N ILE A 83 3.01 -2.93 -5.16
CA ILE A 83 2.87 -2.05 -4.00
C ILE A 83 2.80 -0.59 -4.43
N THR A 84 1.77 0.14 -3.97
CA THR A 84 1.71 1.60 -4.09
C THR A 84 2.06 2.24 -2.75
N TYR A 85 3.10 3.06 -2.72
CA TYR A 85 3.45 3.91 -1.58
C TYR A 85 2.70 5.24 -1.69
N ALA A 86 1.60 5.38 -0.94
CA ALA A 86 0.65 6.50 -1.05
C ALA A 86 0.90 7.58 0.01
N VAL A 87 2.13 8.06 0.08
CA VAL A 87 2.55 9.25 0.83
C VAL A 87 3.61 9.97 0.00
N GLY A 88 3.56 11.29 -0.06
CA GLY A 88 4.52 12.10 -0.83
C GLY A 88 5.97 11.67 -0.60
N LEU A 89 6.69 11.44 -1.68
CA LEU A 89 8.08 10.94 -1.61
C LEU A 89 9.04 12.10 -1.34
N THR A 90 9.84 11.94 -0.30
CA THR A 90 10.93 12.89 0.03
C THR A 90 12.29 12.34 -0.42
N PRO A 91 13.27 13.20 -0.77
CA PRO A 91 14.56 12.78 -1.34
C PRO A 91 15.32 11.76 -0.49
N ASN A 92 15.25 11.86 0.84
CA ASN A 92 15.90 10.93 1.76
C ASN A 92 15.35 9.48 1.69
N LYS A 93 14.23 9.26 1.01
CA LYS A 93 13.63 7.94 0.81
C LYS A 93 14.00 7.30 -0.54
N CYS A 94 14.62 8.02 -1.47
CA CYS A 94 14.94 7.50 -2.80
C CYS A 94 15.81 6.23 -2.74
N ALA A 95 16.83 6.20 -1.88
CA ALA A 95 17.64 5.00 -1.72
C ALA A 95 16.85 3.79 -1.20
N HIS A 96 15.80 4.01 -0.41
CA HIS A 96 14.91 2.94 0.04
C HIS A 96 14.01 2.44 -1.11
N VAL A 97 13.46 3.36 -1.91
CA VAL A 97 12.70 3.02 -3.12
C VAL A 97 13.55 2.14 -4.05
N ARG A 98 14.79 2.54 -4.34
CA ARG A 98 15.71 1.75 -5.16
C ARG A 98 15.88 0.32 -4.63
N ARG A 99 16.14 0.15 -3.33
CA ARG A 99 16.31 -1.20 -2.74
C ARG A 99 15.07 -2.09 -2.92
N LEU A 100 13.86 -1.54 -2.86
CA LEU A 100 12.63 -2.30 -3.12
C LEU A 100 12.52 -2.71 -4.60
N LEU A 101 12.84 -1.80 -5.53
CA LEU A 101 12.89 -2.10 -6.96
C LEU A 101 13.94 -3.18 -7.27
N ASP A 102 15.14 -3.09 -6.70
CA ASP A 102 16.23 -4.07 -6.88
C ASP A 102 15.83 -5.46 -6.34
N ARG A 103 14.87 -5.54 -5.41
CA ARG A 103 14.28 -6.79 -4.91
C ARG A 103 13.14 -7.31 -5.79
N GLY A 104 12.85 -6.66 -6.92
CA GLY A 104 11.78 -7.06 -7.83
C GLY A 104 10.38 -6.60 -7.43
N VAL A 105 10.27 -5.64 -6.50
CA VAL A 105 8.98 -5.02 -6.15
C VAL A 105 8.58 -4.03 -7.24
N ALA A 106 7.41 -4.21 -7.86
CA ALA A 106 6.79 -3.23 -8.73
C ALA A 106 6.20 -2.10 -7.85
N LEU A 107 7.09 -1.19 -7.44
CA LEU A 107 6.73 -0.08 -6.54
C LEU A 107 6.26 1.13 -7.34
N THR A 108 5.06 1.61 -7.02
CA THR A 108 4.55 2.90 -7.50
C THR A 108 4.61 3.92 -6.37
N VAL A 109 5.12 5.11 -6.64
CA VAL A 109 5.17 6.24 -5.69
C VAL A 109 4.24 7.35 -6.13
N ILE A 110 3.86 8.26 -5.22
CA ILE A 110 3.08 9.44 -5.54
C ILE A 110 3.93 10.71 -5.35
N LEU A 111 3.71 11.69 -6.22
CA LEU A 111 4.34 13.01 -6.18
C LEU A 111 3.26 14.09 -6.28
N ASP A 112 3.48 15.20 -5.58
CA ASP A 112 2.57 16.33 -5.48
C ASP A 112 3.20 17.67 -5.92
N SER A 113 4.43 17.64 -6.45
CA SER A 113 5.13 18.85 -6.86
C SER A 113 6.20 18.58 -7.94
N VAL A 114 6.49 19.61 -8.73
CA VAL A 114 7.56 19.59 -9.72
C VAL A 114 8.93 19.39 -9.06
N ASP A 115 9.14 19.95 -7.86
CA ASP A 115 10.42 19.82 -7.15
C ASP A 115 10.63 18.38 -6.66
N ALA A 116 9.58 17.70 -6.17
CA ALA A 116 9.65 16.29 -5.84
C ALA A 116 9.95 15.43 -7.08
N ALA A 117 9.33 15.76 -8.23
CA ALA A 117 9.60 15.07 -9.49
C ALA A 117 11.05 15.26 -9.96
N ARG A 118 11.60 16.48 -9.90
CA ARG A 118 12.99 16.77 -10.23
C ARG A 118 13.97 16.04 -9.31
N ALA A 119 13.69 16.03 -8.01
CA ALA A 119 14.52 15.33 -7.03
C ALA A 119 14.53 13.83 -7.26
N LEU A 120 13.38 13.22 -7.54
CA LEU A 120 13.30 11.80 -7.88
C LEU A 120 14.01 11.50 -9.20
N SER A 121 13.78 12.31 -10.24
CA SER A 121 14.44 12.16 -11.55
C SER A 121 15.97 12.19 -11.43
N ALA A 122 16.50 13.14 -10.66
CA ALA A 122 17.94 13.22 -10.42
C ALA A 122 18.48 12.01 -9.64
N ALA A 123 17.73 11.54 -8.63
CA ALA A 123 18.12 10.39 -7.81
C ALA A 123 18.03 9.06 -8.56
N SER A 124 17.16 8.96 -9.57
CA SER A 124 16.90 7.72 -10.32
C SER A 124 17.58 7.64 -11.68
N ALA A 125 18.42 8.61 -12.03
CA ALA A 125 19.04 8.71 -13.35
C ALA A 125 19.90 7.49 -13.75
N ASP A 126 20.47 6.79 -12.77
CA ASP A 126 21.30 5.59 -12.94
C ASP A 126 20.62 4.30 -12.50
N TRP A 127 19.31 4.34 -12.19
CA TRP A 127 18.62 3.14 -11.73
C TRP A 127 18.34 2.17 -12.89
N PRO A 128 18.64 0.87 -12.73
CA PRO A 128 18.38 -0.11 -13.78
C PRO A 128 16.89 -0.33 -14.03
N THR A 129 16.06 -0.12 -13.00
CA THR A 129 14.61 -0.26 -13.08
C THR A 129 13.95 1.11 -12.88
N PRO A 130 13.16 1.60 -13.86
CA PRO A 130 12.40 2.82 -13.70
C PRO A 130 11.36 2.70 -12.56
N VAL A 131 11.20 3.78 -11.79
CA VAL A 131 10.15 3.85 -10.78
C VAL A 131 8.85 4.37 -11.40
N ALA A 132 7.73 3.67 -11.14
CA ALA A 132 6.41 4.13 -11.55
C ALA A 132 5.95 5.29 -10.64
N VAL A 133 5.35 6.31 -11.24
CA VAL A 133 4.92 7.52 -10.53
C VAL A 133 3.47 7.84 -10.86
N LEU A 134 2.69 8.23 -9.85
CA LEU A 134 1.39 8.86 -9.99
C LEU A 134 1.46 10.30 -9.49
N ILE A 135 0.71 11.19 -10.11
CA ILE A 135 0.52 12.56 -9.63
C ILE A 135 -0.64 12.54 -8.65
N GLU A 136 -0.42 13.04 -7.41
CA GLU A 136 -1.46 13.20 -6.43
C GLU A 136 -2.21 14.50 -6.69
N ILE A 137 -3.55 14.39 -6.85
CA ILE A 137 -4.44 15.53 -7.06
C ILE A 137 -5.30 15.72 -5.81
N ASP A 138 -5.29 16.92 -5.23
CA ASP A 138 -6.17 17.30 -4.13
C ASP A 138 -7.49 17.82 -4.69
N THR A 139 -8.51 16.94 -4.74
CA THR A 139 -9.81 17.22 -5.35
C THR A 139 -10.75 18.01 -4.44
N ASP A 140 -10.48 18.11 -3.17
CA ASP A 140 -11.33 18.77 -2.17
C ASP A 140 -10.63 19.91 -1.40
N GLY A 141 -9.35 20.17 -1.67
CA GLY A 141 -8.57 21.24 -1.04
C GLY A 141 -8.27 21.01 0.45
N GLN A 142 -8.40 19.76 0.92
CA GLN A 142 -8.29 19.43 2.34
C GLN A 142 -7.02 18.63 2.68
N ARG A 143 -6.25 18.17 1.68
CA ARG A 143 -5.15 17.24 1.85
C ARG A 143 -3.92 17.64 1.02
N ALA A 144 -2.96 16.72 0.92
CA ALA A 144 -1.83 16.83 0.00
C ALA A 144 -2.29 16.60 -1.44
N GLY A 145 -1.48 17.06 -2.39
CA GLY A 145 -1.73 16.95 -3.82
C GLY A 145 -1.73 18.29 -4.52
N LEU A 146 -1.65 18.26 -5.83
CA LEU A 146 -1.81 19.47 -6.67
C LEU A 146 -3.30 19.82 -6.81
N PRO A 147 -3.66 21.11 -6.83
CA PRO A 147 -4.99 21.51 -7.23
C PRO A 147 -5.31 21.01 -8.65
N PRO A 148 -6.58 20.66 -8.98
CA PRO A 148 -6.94 20.15 -10.31
C PRO A 148 -6.60 21.10 -11.46
N GLU A 149 -6.58 22.42 -11.22
CA GLU A 149 -6.25 23.46 -12.18
C GLU A 149 -4.77 23.88 -12.15
N ALA A 150 -3.90 23.16 -11.42
CA ALA A 150 -2.47 23.48 -11.39
C ALA A 150 -1.86 23.33 -12.80
N PRO A 151 -1.04 24.30 -13.25
CA PRO A 151 -0.41 24.29 -14.57
C PRO A 151 0.63 23.16 -14.71
#